data_41eeae488e022c897740abddd26d1acb
#
_entry.id   41eeae488e022c897740abddd26d1acb
#
_cell.length_a   1.000
_cell.length_b   1.000
_cell.length_c   1.000
_cell.angle_alpha   90.00
_cell.angle_beta   90.00
_cell.angle_gamma   90.00
#
_symmetry.space_group_name_H-M   'P 1'
#
loop_
_entity.id
_entity.type
_entity.pdbx_description
1 polymer ?
#
loop_
_entity_poly.entity_id
_entity_poly.type
_entity_poly.pdbx_seq_one_letter_code
_entity_poly.pdbx_strand_id
1 'polypeptide(L)'
;MTFPSDIKLAMRECILKLLWPKADIVGFFENNSCTKSDIKAIGDHKTMPRYAIVDAMFKHLSAKPDEGLGQYRAMLQALITWKHFDSYYFDSLNKLSRTEAESAITHLKQLQEIRDYKIQEQRKERERKVEPQIQRYLSSRPSSLLFFRDSKSEQNEAMR
;
A
#
# COMPACT_ATOMS: atom_id res chain seq x y z
N MET A 1 10.54 -4.31 4.18
CA MET A 1 9.19 -4.79 3.76
C MET A 1 8.95 -4.37 2.31
N THR A 2 8.80 -5.34 1.44
CA THR A 2 8.66 -5.09 0.00
C THR A 2 7.18 -4.89 -0.36
N PHE A 3 6.90 -3.92 -1.21
CA PHE A 3 5.55 -3.73 -1.74
C PHE A 3 5.17 -4.92 -2.65
N PRO A 4 3.94 -5.45 -2.59
CA PRO A 4 3.56 -6.67 -3.32
C PRO A 4 3.70 -6.52 -4.83
N SER A 5 4.32 -7.50 -5.47
CA SER A 5 4.56 -7.46 -6.92
C SER A 5 3.30 -7.59 -7.77
N ASP A 6 2.31 -8.35 -7.32
CA ASP A 6 1.01 -8.47 -7.99
C ASP A 6 0.24 -7.14 -8.00
N ILE A 7 0.29 -6.40 -6.88
CA ILE A 7 -0.29 -5.07 -6.78
C ILE A 7 0.47 -4.08 -7.65
N LYS A 8 1.80 -4.12 -7.66
CA LYS A 8 2.61 -3.28 -8.57
C LYS A 8 2.22 -3.48 -10.02
N LEU A 9 2.06 -4.73 -10.45
CA LEU A 9 1.68 -5.04 -11.83
C LEU A 9 0.29 -4.50 -12.16
N ALA A 10 -0.67 -4.67 -11.26
CA ALA A 10 -2.01 -4.13 -11.42
C ALA A 10 -2.02 -2.59 -11.45
N MET A 11 -1.18 -1.95 -10.63
CA MET A 11 -1.00 -0.49 -10.65
C MET A 11 -0.42 -0.02 -11.99
N ARG A 12 0.55 -0.73 -12.53
CA ARG A 12 1.12 -0.45 -13.85
C ARG A 12 0.02 -0.44 -14.91
N GLU A 13 -0.82 -1.46 -14.93
CA GLU A 13 -1.94 -1.55 -15.87
C GLU A 13 -2.92 -0.37 -15.69
N CYS A 14 -3.25 -0.01 -14.46
CA CYS A 14 -4.10 1.13 -14.18
C CYS A 14 -3.51 2.45 -14.72
N ILE A 15 -2.24 2.70 -14.47
CA ILE A 15 -1.57 3.92 -14.94
C ILE A 15 -1.63 4.01 -16.46
N LEU A 16 -1.34 2.91 -17.16
CA LEU A 16 -1.33 2.89 -18.62
C LEU A 16 -2.73 3.01 -19.23
N LYS A 17 -3.77 2.58 -18.52
CA LYS A 17 -5.16 2.69 -18.99
C LYS A 17 -5.85 3.99 -18.59
N LEU A 18 -5.29 4.75 -17.66
CA LEU A 18 -5.84 6.02 -17.19
C LEU A 18 -5.18 7.24 -17.81
N LEU A 19 -3.90 7.15 -18.15
CA LEU A 19 -3.09 8.30 -18.57
C LEU A 19 -2.52 8.07 -19.98
N TRP A 20 -2.99 8.84 -20.96
CA TRP A 20 -2.51 8.72 -22.33
C TRP A 20 -1.22 9.50 -22.57
N PRO A 21 -1.14 10.83 -22.32
CA PRO A 21 0.08 11.57 -22.60
C PRO A 21 1.21 11.18 -21.66
N LYS A 22 2.42 11.12 -22.20
CA LYS A 22 3.62 10.90 -21.40
C LYS A 22 3.80 11.93 -20.29
N ALA A 23 3.47 13.18 -20.58
CA ALA A 23 3.52 14.26 -19.60
C ALA A 23 2.58 14.02 -18.42
N ASP A 24 1.40 13.45 -18.67
CA ASP A 24 0.43 13.13 -17.63
C ASP A 24 0.92 11.96 -16.77
N ILE A 25 1.60 10.98 -17.34
CA ILE A 25 2.23 9.88 -16.59
C ILE A 25 3.31 10.43 -15.66
N VAL A 26 4.17 11.30 -16.16
CA VAL A 26 5.20 11.95 -15.34
C VAL A 26 4.57 12.81 -14.26
N GLY A 27 3.52 13.57 -14.60
CA GLY A 27 2.78 14.37 -13.63
C GLY A 27 2.14 13.53 -12.52
N PHE A 28 1.63 12.36 -12.86
CA PHE A 28 1.10 11.43 -11.88
C PHE A 28 2.17 11.01 -10.87
N PHE A 29 3.36 10.69 -11.32
CA PHE A 29 4.47 10.36 -10.43
C PHE A 29 4.85 11.54 -9.53
N GLU A 30 4.96 12.74 -10.09
CA GLU A 30 5.26 13.93 -9.31
C GLU A 30 4.22 14.21 -8.23
N ASN A 31 2.95 14.01 -8.54
CA ASN A 31 1.84 14.19 -7.60
C ASN A 31 1.78 13.10 -6.52
N ASN A 32 2.50 12.01 -6.69
CA ASN A 32 2.51 10.87 -5.77
C ASN A 32 3.88 10.65 -5.14
N SER A 33 4.49 11.72 -4.68
CA SER A 33 5.72 11.72 -3.88
C SER A 33 6.99 11.36 -4.63
N CYS A 34 6.97 11.33 -5.96
CA CYS A 34 8.20 11.23 -6.75
C CYS A 34 8.81 12.61 -6.91
N THR A 35 10.11 12.73 -6.62
CA THR A 35 10.85 13.99 -6.72
C THR A 35 11.31 14.24 -8.15
N LYS A 36 11.78 15.47 -8.40
CA LYS A 36 12.43 15.79 -9.67
C LYS A 36 13.67 14.91 -9.92
N SER A 37 14.36 14.53 -8.86
CA SER A 37 15.49 13.60 -8.93
C SER A 37 15.03 12.21 -9.41
N ASP A 38 13.90 11.72 -8.94
CA ASP A 38 13.33 10.45 -9.38
C ASP A 38 12.96 10.51 -10.87
N ILE A 39 12.31 11.59 -11.30
CA ILE A 39 11.96 11.80 -12.71
C ILE A 39 13.21 11.82 -13.60
N LYS A 40 14.23 12.51 -13.15
CA LYS A 40 15.50 12.61 -13.89
C LYS A 40 16.21 11.25 -13.98
N ALA A 41 16.10 10.43 -12.94
CA ALA A 41 16.75 9.13 -12.87
C ALA A 41 16.24 8.14 -13.92
N ILE A 42 14.99 8.26 -14.37
CA ILE A 42 14.43 7.36 -15.38
C ILE A 42 14.88 7.68 -16.81
N GLY A 43 15.56 8.81 -17.01
CA GLY A 43 16.04 9.22 -18.33
C GLY A 43 15.07 10.15 -19.06
N ASP A 44 15.30 10.33 -20.37
CA ASP A 44 14.45 11.20 -21.19
C ASP A 44 13.14 10.50 -21.56
N HIS A 45 12.10 10.80 -20.80
CA HIS A 45 10.77 10.18 -20.99
C HIS A 45 10.14 10.54 -22.34
N LYS A 46 10.55 11.63 -22.99
CA LYS A 46 10.02 12.02 -24.31
C LYS A 46 10.38 11.03 -25.41
N THR A 47 11.50 10.33 -25.25
CA THR A 47 11.97 9.33 -26.21
C THR A 47 11.52 7.92 -25.88
N MET A 48 10.91 7.71 -24.73
CA MET A 48 10.50 6.41 -24.23
C MET A 48 9.01 6.12 -24.57
N PRO A 49 8.64 4.85 -24.87
CA PRO A 49 7.24 4.46 -24.93
C PRO A 49 6.58 4.64 -23.54
N ARG A 50 5.26 4.81 -23.55
CA ARG A 50 4.49 5.00 -22.31
C ARG A 50 4.77 3.92 -21.26
N TYR A 51 4.72 2.65 -21.66
CA TYR A 51 4.98 1.55 -20.74
C TYR A 51 6.39 1.57 -20.16
N ALA A 52 7.37 1.99 -20.96
CA ALA A 52 8.76 2.06 -20.51
C ALA A 52 8.97 3.12 -19.44
N ILE A 53 8.23 4.22 -19.49
CA ILE A 53 8.28 5.27 -18.45
C ILE A 53 7.83 4.68 -17.11
N VAL A 54 6.71 3.97 -17.09
CA VAL A 54 6.19 3.34 -15.87
C VAL A 54 7.15 2.27 -15.35
N ASP A 55 7.65 1.41 -16.24
CA ASP A 55 8.58 0.35 -15.87
C ASP A 55 9.89 0.89 -15.29
N ALA A 56 10.43 1.94 -15.92
CA ALA A 56 11.65 2.60 -15.44
C ALA A 56 11.45 3.22 -14.06
N MET A 57 10.32 3.88 -13.83
CA MET A 57 10.02 4.47 -12.52
C MET A 57 9.85 3.39 -11.45
N PHE A 58 9.12 2.34 -11.74
CA PHE A 58 8.93 1.23 -10.78
C PHE A 58 10.26 0.56 -10.43
N LYS A 59 11.11 0.34 -11.42
CA LYS A 59 12.46 -0.20 -11.19
C LYS A 59 13.29 0.73 -10.32
N HIS A 60 13.25 2.02 -10.60
CA HIS A 60 13.96 3.04 -9.82
C HIS A 60 13.49 3.09 -8.37
N LEU A 61 12.17 3.13 -8.15
CA LEU A 61 11.59 3.19 -6.80
C LEU A 61 11.89 1.93 -5.99
N SER A 62 11.80 0.76 -6.61
CA SER A 62 12.08 -0.51 -5.94
C SER A 62 13.55 -0.67 -5.54
N ALA A 63 14.46 0.04 -6.21
CA ALA A 63 15.88 0.04 -5.89
C ALA A 63 16.26 1.00 -4.77
N LYS A 64 15.34 1.84 -4.30
CA LYS A 64 15.60 2.76 -3.19
C LYS A 64 15.74 2.00 -1.86
N PRO A 65 16.44 2.60 -0.85
CA PRO A 65 16.60 1.97 0.47
C PRO A 65 15.28 1.60 1.15
N ASP A 66 14.23 2.42 0.97
CA ASP A 66 12.88 2.15 1.49
C ASP A 66 12.01 1.34 0.52
N GLU A 67 12.57 0.86 -0.59
CA GLU A 67 11.88 0.10 -1.62
C GLU A 67 10.70 0.86 -2.27
N GLY A 68 10.67 2.18 -2.13
CA GLY A 68 9.63 3.03 -2.69
C GLY A 68 8.28 2.91 -2.01
N LEU A 69 8.22 2.42 -0.78
CA LEU A 69 6.95 2.17 -0.08
C LEU A 69 6.04 3.39 -0.01
N GLY A 70 6.58 4.57 0.29
CA GLY A 70 5.81 5.80 0.36
C GLY A 70 5.18 6.17 -0.97
N GLN A 71 5.95 6.10 -2.04
CA GLN A 71 5.49 6.40 -3.39
C GLN A 71 4.46 5.39 -3.87
N TYR A 72 4.69 4.09 -3.67
CA TYR A 72 3.73 3.06 -4.06
C TYR A 72 2.40 3.19 -3.31
N ARG A 73 2.44 3.50 -2.01
CA ARG A 73 1.21 3.73 -1.23
C ARG A 73 0.43 4.93 -1.74
N ALA A 74 1.12 6.03 -2.04
CA ALA A 74 0.49 7.23 -2.58
C ALA A 74 -0.15 6.95 -3.94
N MET A 75 0.55 6.27 -4.83
CA MET A 75 0.02 5.88 -6.14
C MET A 75 -1.17 4.94 -6.02
N LEU A 76 -1.08 3.93 -5.17
CA LEU A 76 -2.17 2.99 -4.94
C LEU A 76 -3.44 3.72 -4.49
N GLN A 77 -3.31 4.62 -3.51
CA GLN A 77 -4.44 5.39 -3.02
C GLN A 77 -5.04 6.28 -4.12
N ALA A 78 -4.21 6.92 -4.92
CA ALA A 78 -4.66 7.74 -6.03
C ALA A 78 -5.42 6.94 -7.09
N LEU A 79 -4.95 5.73 -7.39
CA LEU A 79 -5.58 4.87 -8.39
C LEU A 79 -6.92 4.28 -7.92
N ILE A 80 -7.01 3.81 -6.69
CA ILE A 80 -8.26 3.21 -6.18
C ILE A 80 -9.35 4.24 -5.92
N THR A 81 -8.98 5.51 -5.77
CA THR A 81 -9.92 6.63 -5.60
C THR A 81 -10.08 7.46 -6.87
N TRP A 82 -9.65 6.96 -8.00
CA TRP A 82 -9.65 7.70 -9.27
C TRP A 82 -11.06 8.05 -9.71
N LYS A 83 -11.25 9.33 -10.08
CA LYS A 83 -12.55 9.87 -10.53
C LYS A 83 -12.46 10.67 -11.82
N HIS A 84 -11.27 10.80 -12.41
CA HIS A 84 -11.01 11.69 -13.55
C HIS A 84 -11.19 10.98 -14.88
N PHE A 85 -12.42 10.48 -15.13
CA PHE A 85 -12.76 9.81 -16.40
C PHE A 85 -13.26 10.75 -17.48
N ASP A 86 -13.43 12.03 -17.17
CA ASP A 86 -13.94 13.05 -18.09
C ASP A 86 -12.84 13.66 -18.96
N SER A 87 -11.73 12.94 -19.11
CA SER A 87 -10.64 13.44 -19.92
C SER A 87 -10.98 13.34 -21.40
N TYR A 88 -10.46 14.28 -22.15
CA TYR A 88 -10.59 14.32 -23.61
C TYR A 88 -10.17 13.00 -24.27
N TYR A 89 -9.22 12.29 -23.69
CA TYR A 89 -8.71 11.03 -24.25
C TYR A 89 -9.69 9.87 -24.13
N PHE A 90 -10.58 9.90 -23.16
CA PHE A 90 -11.63 8.89 -23.02
C PHE A 90 -12.80 9.13 -23.94
N ASP A 91 -13.19 10.41 -24.12
CA ASP A 91 -14.43 10.76 -24.80
C ASP A 91 -14.23 11.16 -26.26
N SER A 92 -13.35 12.14 -26.53
CA SER A 92 -13.25 12.74 -27.85
C SER A 92 -12.24 12.07 -28.77
N LEU A 93 -11.05 11.72 -28.26
CA LEU A 93 -10.01 11.08 -29.06
C LEU A 93 -10.09 9.56 -29.06
N ASN A 94 -10.86 8.97 -28.18
CA ASN A 94 -11.02 7.53 -28.05
C ASN A 94 -9.67 6.78 -27.97
N LYS A 95 -8.68 7.40 -27.31
CA LYS A 95 -7.34 6.80 -27.14
C LYS A 95 -7.30 5.82 -25.97
N LEU A 96 -8.15 6.03 -24.96
CA LEU A 96 -8.28 5.18 -23.77
C LEU A 96 -9.72 4.69 -23.68
N SER A 97 -9.87 3.46 -23.20
CA SER A 97 -11.18 2.86 -22.95
C SER A 97 -11.53 3.04 -21.47
N ARG A 98 -12.62 3.73 -21.20
CA ARG A 98 -13.14 3.90 -19.83
C ARG A 98 -13.48 2.57 -19.20
N THR A 99 -14.09 1.66 -19.94
CA THR A 99 -14.45 0.32 -19.48
C THR A 99 -13.22 -0.47 -19.04
N GLU A 100 -12.15 -0.44 -19.84
CA GLU A 100 -10.90 -1.10 -19.50
C GLU A 100 -10.23 -0.47 -18.29
N ALA A 101 -10.25 0.86 -18.19
CA ALA A 101 -9.70 1.59 -17.05
C ALA A 101 -10.44 1.25 -15.76
N GLU A 102 -11.77 1.27 -15.77
CA GLU A 102 -12.59 0.91 -14.62
C GLU A 102 -12.37 -0.55 -14.21
N SER A 103 -12.25 -1.45 -15.18
CA SER A 103 -11.95 -2.86 -14.94
C SER A 103 -10.58 -3.04 -14.28
N ALA A 104 -9.57 -2.31 -14.73
CA ALA A 104 -8.24 -2.35 -14.12
C ALA A 104 -8.25 -1.84 -12.68
N ILE A 105 -8.98 -0.78 -12.40
CA ILE A 105 -9.13 -0.26 -11.03
C ILE A 105 -9.87 -1.27 -10.14
N THR A 106 -10.93 -1.88 -10.64
CA THR A 106 -11.68 -2.91 -9.92
C THR A 106 -10.77 -4.09 -9.58
N HIS A 107 -9.97 -4.54 -10.52
CA HIS A 107 -8.99 -5.62 -10.28
C HIS A 107 -7.98 -5.22 -9.20
N LEU A 108 -7.47 -4.01 -9.24
CA LEU A 108 -6.54 -3.49 -8.22
C LEU A 108 -7.17 -3.47 -6.83
N LYS A 109 -8.42 -3.01 -6.73
CA LYS A 109 -9.17 -3.03 -5.46
C LYS A 109 -9.35 -4.44 -4.92
N GLN A 110 -9.68 -5.38 -5.80
CA GLN A 110 -9.86 -6.79 -5.42
C GLN A 110 -8.57 -7.40 -4.88
N LEU A 111 -7.44 -7.14 -5.52
CA LEU A 111 -6.14 -7.62 -5.04
C LEU A 111 -5.80 -7.06 -3.65
N GLN A 112 -6.10 -5.79 -3.44
CA GLN A 112 -5.90 -5.14 -2.14
C GLN A 112 -6.78 -5.77 -1.06
N GLU A 113 -8.05 -5.98 -1.34
CA GLU A 113 -9.01 -6.60 -0.41
C GLU A 113 -8.61 -8.03 -0.03
N ILE A 114 -8.20 -8.82 -1.00
CA ILE A 114 -7.72 -10.19 -0.76
C ILE A 114 -6.51 -10.18 0.16
N ARG A 115 -5.58 -9.26 -0.08
CA ARG A 115 -4.39 -9.14 0.75
C ARG A 115 -4.72 -8.71 2.17
N ASP A 116 -5.59 -7.73 2.33
CA ASP A 116 -6.04 -7.26 3.65
C ASP A 116 -6.74 -8.38 4.42
N TYR A 117 -7.58 -9.15 3.74
CA TYR A 117 -8.24 -10.32 4.31
C TYR A 117 -7.23 -11.36 4.80
N LYS A 118 -6.22 -11.69 3.99
CA LYS A 118 -5.17 -12.64 4.37
C LYS A 118 -4.38 -12.17 5.59
N ILE A 119 -4.04 -10.88 5.64
CA ILE A 119 -3.33 -10.29 6.77
C ILE A 119 -4.18 -10.41 8.04
N GLN A 120 -5.48 -10.12 7.96
CA GLN A 120 -6.38 -10.22 9.10
C GLN A 120 -6.56 -11.67 9.57
N GLU A 121 -6.68 -12.61 8.65
CA GLU A 121 -6.77 -14.02 8.98
C GLU A 121 -5.50 -14.53 9.67
N GLN A 122 -4.34 -14.13 9.20
CA GLN A 122 -3.07 -14.45 9.83
C GLN A 122 -2.98 -13.87 11.25
N ARG A 123 -3.46 -12.62 11.43
CA ARG A 123 -3.50 -11.97 12.75
C ARG A 123 -4.41 -12.73 13.72
N LYS A 124 -5.60 -13.10 13.28
CA LYS A 124 -6.55 -13.89 14.06
C LYS A 124 -5.95 -15.25 14.45
N GLU A 125 -5.25 -15.89 13.53
CA GLU A 125 -4.61 -17.18 13.79
C GLU A 125 -3.49 -17.04 14.83
N ARG A 126 -2.69 -15.98 14.76
CA ARG A 126 -1.67 -15.68 15.78
C ARG A 126 -2.31 -15.44 17.15
N GLU A 127 -3.37 -14.68 17.21
CA GLU A 127 -4.10 -14.41 18.44
C GLU A 127 -4.66 -15.71 19.05
N ARG A 128 -5.22 -16.61 18.23
CA ARG A 128 -5.70 -17.90 18.68
C ARG A 128 -4.59 -18.79 19.25
N LYS A 129 -3.38 -18.72 18.68
CA LYS A 129 -2.23 -19.50 19.16
C LYS A 129 -1.60 -18.90 20.40
N VAL A 130 -1.54 -17.59 20.49
CA VAL A 130 -0.89 -16.86 21.58
C VAL A 130 -1.77 -16.80 22.81
N GLU A 131 -3.08 -16.61 22.67
CA GLU A 131 -4.02 -16.46 23.78
C GLU A 131 -4.01 -17.66 24.74
N PRO A 132 -4.08 -18.93 24.30
CA PRO A 132 -3.95 -20.06 25.20
C PRO A 132 -2.62 -20.09 25.97
N GLN A 133 -1.53 -19.68 25.32
CA GLN A 133 -0.23 -19.62 25.99
C GLN A 133 -0.19 -18.55 27.06
N ILE A 134 -0.77 -17.39 26.81
CA ILE A 134 -0.88 -16.29 27.76
C ILE A 134 -1.72 -16.73 28.95
N GLN A 135 -2.86 -17.40 28.72
CA GLN A 135 -3.71 -17.91 29.78
C GLN A 135 -3.00 -18.95 30.64
N ARG A 136 -2.23 -19.85 30.02
CA ARG A 136 -1.41 -20.82 30.78
C ARG A 136 -0.38 -20.12 31.66
N TYR A 137 0.30 -19.10 31.10
CA TYR A 137 1.28 -18.34 31.86
C TYR A 137 0.64 -17.64 33.05
N LEU A 138 -0.48 -16.98 32.86
CA LEU A 138 -1.21 -16.30 33.93
C LEU A 138 -1.72 -17.26 34.98
N SER A 139 -2.21 -18.45 34.58
CA SER A 139 -2.67 -19.48 35.48
C SER A 139 -1.54 -20.13 36.30
N SER A 140 -0.34 -20.18 35.74
CA SER A 140 0.84 -20.79 36.40
C SER A 140 1.66 -19.79 37.23
N ARG A 141 1.29 -18.49 37.20
CA ARG A 141 1.99 -17.48 38.01
C ARG A 141 1.88 -17.80 39.50
N PRO A 142 2.99 -17.70 40.25
CA PRO A 142 2.93 -17.90 41.68
C PRO A 142 1.97 -16.97 42.38
N SER A 143 1.15 -17.49 43.23
CA SER A 143 0.18 -16.71 44.02
C SER A 143 0.85 -15.59 44.81
N SER A 144 2.07 -15.81 45.24
CA SER A 144 2.86 -14.83 45.97
C SER A 144 3.11 -13.54 45.19
N LEU A 145 3.30 -13.63 43.87
CA LEU A 145 3.49 -12.45 43.02
C LEU A 145 2.21 -11.62 42.87
N LEU A 146 1.11 -12.30 42.68
CA LEU A 146 -0.19 -11.66 42.60
C LEU A 146 -0.58 -11.03 43.92
N PHE A 147 -0.39 -11.76 45.00
CA PHE A 147 -0.66 -11.29 46.35
C PHE A 147 0.19 -10.07 46.74
N PHE A 148 1.48 -10.12 46.43
CA PHE A 148 2.38 -9.00 46.68
C PHE A 148 1.93 -7.72 45.97
N ARG A 149 1.48 -7.85 44.74
CA ARG A 149 0.98 -6.72 43.95
C ARG A 149 -0.25 -6.11 44.59
N ASP A 150 -1.20 -6.94 44.99
CA ASP A 150 -2.43 -6.49 45.63
C ASP A 150 -2.16 -5.87 47.02
N SER A 151 -1.30 -6.49 47.79
CA SER A 151 -0.87 -5.97 49.10
C SER A 151 -0.25 -4.58 48.99
N LYS A 152 0.59 -4.36 48.00
CA LYS A 152 1.21 -3.07 47.74
C LYS A 152 0.19 -2.02 47.38
N SER A 153 -0.80 -2.38 46.60
CA SER A 153 -1.89 -1.51 46.20
C SER A 153 -2.74 -1.11 47.43
N GLU A 154 -3.07 -2.07 48.28
CA GLU A 154 -3.81 -1.84 49.51
C GLU A 154 -3.07 -0.93 50.48
N GLN A 155 -1.78 -1.15 50.62
CA GLN A 155 -0.96 -0.29 51.49
C GLN A 155 -0.93 1.14 50.98
N ASN A 156 -0.83 1.35 49.70
CA ASN A 156 -0.88 2.68 49.11
C ASN A 156 -2.22 3.36 49.35
N GLU A 157 -3.30 2.64 49.24
CA GLU A 157 -4.63 3.17 49.53
C GLU A 157 -4.80 3.48 51.01
N ALA A 158 -4.30 2.63 51.88
CA ALA A 158 -4.39 2.86 53.32
C ALA A 158 -3.57 4.07 53.79
N MET A 159 -2.50 4.39 53.05
CA MET A 159 -1.66 5.56 53.37
C MET A 159 -2.19 6.85 52.78
N ARG A 160 -3.21 6.79 51.96
CA ARG A 160 -3.86 7.94 51.37
C ARG A 160 -5.04 8.38 52.24
#